data_e04fe98edec07f95c8c37da7536aaa44
#
_entry.id   e04fe98edec07f95c8c37da7536aaa44
#
_cell.length_a   1.000
_cell.length_b   1.000
_cell.length_c   1.000
_cell.angle_alpha   90.00
_cell.angle_beta   90.00
_cell.angle_gamma   90.00
#
_symmetry.space_group_name_H-M   'P 1'
#
loop_
_entity.id
_entity.type
_entity.pdbx_description
1 polymer ?
#
loop_
_entity_poly.entity_id
_entity_poly.type
_entity_poly.pdbx_seq_one_letter_code
_entity_poly.pdbx_strand_id
1 'polypeptide(L)'
;MLMIDPIIFSFKLFAWQVTLRWYGVLVMLGAIVGAWFAEREIRRRGENGEAIWDAMIWVLPIGIIGARLWYVANSILGGSSYYLDDPVKILYVWEGGLHFFGGLLFGVIALYIFLKNNGYDHWLFLDAIAPATLLGQAIARPANYINQELYGPPTQLPWGIPIDSLHRLPQFVDLPASTRFHPTFAYEMILNILIVLALWWISRRYEEDLKPGALFSGWLILAGLSRTFIEFFRPDQPRIGDTFISYTMVAA
;
A
#
# COMPACT_ATOMS: atom_id res chain seq x y z
N MET A 1 -15.40 5.76 -23.70
CA MET A 1 -14.69 4.65 -23.05
C MET A 1 -15.50 4.26 -21.81
N LEU A 2 -15.87 2.99 -21.66
CA LEU A 2 -16.60 2.54 -20.47
C LEU A 2 -15.65 2.66 -19.26
N MET A 3 -15.91 3.65 -18.41
CA MET A 3 -15.23 3.72 -17.12
C MET A 3 -15.87 2.68 -16.18
N ILE A 4 -15.05 1.97 -15.44
CA ILE A 4 -15.53 1.01 -14.46
C ILE A 4 -16.03 1.81 -13.26
N ASP A 5 -17.25 1.55 -12.79
CA ASP A 5 -17.78 2.17 -11.58
C ASP A 5 -16.91 1.70 -10.39
N PRO A 6 -16.34 2.63 -9.57
CA PRO A 6 -15.61 2.28 -8.35
C PRO A 6 -16.45 1.47 -7.34
N ILE A 7 -17.78 1.57 -7.42
CA ILE A 7 -18.71 0.87 -6.55
C ILE A 7 -19.17 -0.42 -7.23
N ILE A 8 -18.92 -1.57 -6.59
CA ILE A 8 -19.40 -2.86 -7.07
C ILE A 8 -20.90 -2.98 -6.79
N PHE A 9 -21.29 -2.73 -5.55
CA PHE A 9 -22.69 -2.62 -5.12
C PHE A 9 -22.81 -1.82 -3.82
N SER A 10 -24.01 -1.30 -3.60
CA SER A 10 -24.37 -0.56 -2.40
C SER A 10 -25.77 -0.97 -1.96
N PHE A 11 -25.96 -1.22 -0.67
CA PHE A 11 -27.25 -1.55 -0.08
C PHE A 11 -27.42 -0.89 1.28
N LYS A 12 -28.68 -0.69 1.68
CA LYS A 12 -29.00 -0.15 3.00
C LYS A 12 -29.22 -1.30 3.97
N LEU A 13 -28.48 -1.30 5.08
CA LEU A 13 -28.71 -2.19 6.21
C LEU A 13 -29.13 -1.33 7.42
N PHE A 14 -30.42 -1.35 7.73
CA PHE A 14 -31.05 -0.45 8.71
C PHE A 14 -30.79 1.03 8.32
N ALA A 15 -30.17 1.82 9.22
CA ALA A 15 -29.81 3.22 8.97
C ALA A 15 -28.48 3.42 8.23
N TRP A 16 -27.76 2.34 7.93
CA TRP A 16 -26.40 2.39 7.41
C TRP A 16 -26.38 2.03 5.93
N GLN A 17 -25.64 2.82 5.14
CA GLN A 17 -25.35 2.49 3.75
C GLN A 17 -24.04 1.72 3.68
N VAL A 18 -24.11 0.44 3.36
CA VAL A 18 -22.95 -0.41 3.13
C VAL A 18 -22.60 -0.36 1.64
N THR A 19 -21.37 0.05 1.34
CA THR A 19 -20.88 0.18 -0.03
C THR A 19 -19.64 -0.68 -0.22
N LEU A 20 -19.70 -1.65 -1.12
CA LEU A 20 -18.53 -2.43 -1.52
C LEU A 20 -17.86 -1.76 -2.71
N ARG A 21 -16.56 -1.46 -2.56
CA ARG A 21 -15.75 -0.82 -3.60
C ARG A 21 -14.65 -1.77 -4.10
N TRP A 22 -14.31 -1.66 -5.37
CA TRP A 22 -13.19 -2.41 -5.96
C TRP A 22 -11.89 -2.23 -5.20
N TYR A 23 -11.64 -1.02 -4.69
CA TYR A 23 -10.45 -0.74 -3.89
C TYR A 23 -10.32 -1.68 -2.68
N GLY A 24 -11.37 -1.81 -1.88
CA GLY A 24 -11.37 -2.70 -0.72
C GLY A 24 -11.19 -4.18 -1.11
N VAL A 25 -11.85 -4.62 -2.17
CA VAL A 25 -11.74 -6.01 -2.65
C VAL A 25 -10.33 -6.32 -3.13
N LEU A 26 -9.72 -5.45 -3.93
CA LEU A 26 -8.37 -5.68 -4.46
C LEU A 26 -7.30 -5.59 -3.37
N VAL A 27 -7.44 -4.70 -2.40
CA VAL A 27 -6.54 -4.62 -1.23
C VAL A 27 -6.64 -5.89 -0.38
N MET A 28 -7.85 -6.38 -0.11
CA MET A 28 -8.05 -7.64 0.64
C MET A 28 -7.51 -8.85 -0.12
N LEU A 29 -7.75 -8.91 -1.43
CA LEU A 29 -7.17 -9.95 -2.28
C LEU A 29 -5.63 -9.91 -2.23
N GLY A 30 -5.06 -8.72 -2.34
CA GLY A 30 -3.62 -8.51 -2.21
C GLY A 30 -3.06 -8.98 -0.87
N ALA A 31 -3.76 -8.68 0.24
CA ALA A 31 -3.38 -9.13 1.57
C ALA A 31 -3.43 -10.67 1.70
N ILE A 32 -4.50 -11.31 1.19
CA ILE A 32 -4.67 -12.77 1.23
C ILE A 32 -3.60 -13.47 0.38
N VAL A 33 -3.39 -13.00 -0.86
CA VAL A 33 -2.38 -13.59 -1.76
C VAL A 33 -0.97 -13.35 -1.23
N GLY A 34 -0.70 -12.17 -0.67
CA GLY A 34 0.57 -11.88 -0.01
C GLY A 34 0.81 -12.80 1.20
N ALA A 35 -0.17 -12.98 2.07
CA ALA A 35 -0.08 -13.88 3.21
C ALA A 35 0.15 -15.34 2.78
N TRP A 36 -0.57 -15.81 1.77
CA TRP A 36 -0.38 -17.15 1.20
C TRP A 36 1.02 -17.32 0.60
N PHE A 37 1.57 -16.29 -0.07
CA PHE A 37 2.93 -16.31 -0.58
C PHE A 37 3.94 -16.38 0.57
N ALA A 38 3.79 -15.54 1.60
CA ALA A 38 4.65 -15.53 2.78
C ALA A 38 4.60 -16.87 3.54
N GLU A 39 3.41 -17.44 3.75
CA GLU A 39 3.22 -18.77 4.34
C GLU A 39 4.03 -19.83 3.60
N ARG A 40 3.97 -19.86 2.25
CA ARG A 40 4.72 -20.83 1.46
C ARG A 40 6.23 -20.65 1.59
N GLU A 41 6.71 -19.40 1.64
CA GLU A 41 8.12 -19.11 1.82
C GLU A 41 8.62 -19.52 3.22
N ILE A 42 7.82 -19.31 4.26
CA ILE A 42 8.13 -19.74 5.64
C ILE A 42 8.17 -21.28 5.73
N ARG A 43 7.15 -21.97 5.20
CA ARG A 43 7.11 -23.45 5.16
C ARG A 43 8.30 -24.06 4.43
N ARG A 44 8.70 -23.44 3.31
CA ARG A 44 9.87 -23.87 2.53
C ARG A 44 11.16 -23.82 3.35
N ARG A 45 11.27 -22.87 4.25
CA ARG A 45 12.45 -22.69 5.12
C ARG A 45 12.37 -23.51 6.41
N GLY A 46 11.38 -24.41 6.52
CA GLY A 46 11.24 -25.34 7.65
C GLY A 46 10.53 -24.78 8.87
N GLU A 47 9.96 -23.58 8.77
CA GLU A 47 9.24 -22.93 9.85
C GLU A 47 7.71 -23.09 9.73
N ASN A 48 6.99 -22.74 10.81
CA ASN A 48 5.52 -22.81 10.82
C ASN A 48 4.91 -21.69 9.97
N GLY A 49 4.48 -22.01 8.76
CA GLY A 49 3.84 -21.07 7.86
C GLY A 49 2.47 -20.57 8.34
N GLU A 50 1.74 -21.34 9.16
CA GLU A 50 0.42 -20.94 9.69
C GLU A 50 0.53 -19.70 10.58
N ALA A 51 1.70 -19.48 11.18
CA ALA A 51 1.99 -18.29 11.97
C ALA A 51 1.77 -16.97 11.21
N ILE A 52 1.82 -16.96 9.87
CA ILE A 52 1.47 -15.79 9.07
C ILE A 52 0.00 -15.40 9.23
N TRP A 53 -0.90 -16.38 9.21
CA TRP A 53 -2.34 -16.13 9.38
C TRP A 53 -2.67 -15.73 10.82
N ASP A 54 -2.04 -16.38 11.79
CA ASP A 54 -2.18 -16.00 13.19
C ASP A 54 -1.66 -14.57 13.44
N ALA A 55 -0.52 -14.21 12.84
CA ALA A 55 0.01 -12.84 12.90
C ALA A 55 -0.98 -11.84 12.30
N MET A 56 -1.62 -12.14 11.17
CA MET A 56 -2.59 -11.24 10.52
C MET A 56 -3.77 -10.91 11.42
N ILE A 57 -4.24 -11.85 12.26
CA ILE A 57 -5.34 -11.64 13.22
C ILE A 57 -4.99 -10.51 14.21
N TRP A 58 -3.72 -10.33 14.53
CA TRP A 58 -3.25 -9.27 15.43
C TRP A 58 -2.79 -8.03 14.68
N VAL A 59 -2.01 -8.21 13.62
CA VAL A 59 -1.38 -7.12 12.87
C VAL A 59 -2.42 -6.24 12.18
N LEU A 60 -3.45 -6.82 11.56
CA LEU A 60 -4.45 -6.04 10.84
C LEU A 60 -5.29 -5.15 11.77
N PRO A 61 -5.93 -5.65 12.84
CA PRO A 61 -6.69 -4.78 13.74
C PRO A 61 -5.83 -3.71 14.42
N ILE A 62 -4.64 -4.10 14.91
CA ILE A 62 -3.73 -3.16 15.58
C ILE A 62 -3.23 -2.10 14.58
N GLY A 63 -2.94 -2.50 13.34
CA GLY A 63 -2.60 -1.57 12.27
C GLY A 63 -3.73 -0.58 11.94
N ILE A 64 -4.98 -1.05 11.87
CA ILE A 64 -6.14 -0.17 11.64
C ILE A 64 -6.30 0.82 12.80
N ILE A 65 -6.19 0.35 14.04
CA ILE A 65 -6.24 1.22 15.23
C ILE A 65 -5.12 2.26 15.17
N GLY A 66 -3.89 1.84 14.85
CA GLY A 66 -2.75 2.75 14.71
C GLY A 66 -2.95 3.79 13.61
N ALA A 67 -3.47 3.37 12.46
CA ALA A 67 -3.79 4.27 11.34
C ALA A 67 -4.81 5.33 11.75
N ARG A 68 -5.83 4.94 12.51
CA ARG A 68 -6.86 5.84 13.03
C ARG A 68 -6.32 6.81 14.07
N LEU A 69 -5.60 6.29 15.06
CA LEU A 69 -5.00 7.12 16.10
C LEU A 69 -4.04 8.18 15.53
N TRP A 70 -3.23 7.80 14.57
CA TRP A 70 -2.33 8.73 13.89
C TRP A 70 -3.08 9.82 13.13
N TYR A 71 -4.14 9.45 12.41
CA TYR A 71 -4.98 10.42 11.70
C TYR A 71 -5.64 11.41 12.66
N VAL A 72 -6.24 10.91 13.74
CA VAL A 72 -6.87 11.73 14.78
C VAL A 72 -5.86 12.68 15.42
N ALA A 73 -4.67 12.17 15.79
CA ALA A 73 -3.60 12.98 16.36
C ALA A 73 -3.18 14.10 15.40
N ASN A 74 -2.95 13.80 14.13
CA ASN A 74 -2.61 14.79 13.11
C ASN A 74 -3.72 15.85 12.94
N SER A 75 -4.99 15.43 12.95
CA SER A 75 -6.13 16.36 12.85
C SER A 75 -6.17 17.34 14.00
N ILE A 76 -5.99 16.86 15.25
CA ILE A 76 -5.97 17.68 16.44
C ILE A 76 -4.75 18.62 16.44
N LEU A 77 -3.56 18.11 16.12
CA LEU A 77 -2.33 18.91 16.02
C LEU A 77 -2.42 19.96 14.91
N GLY A 78 -3.20 19.68 13.86
CA GLY A 78 -3.51 20.63 12.78
C GLY A 78 -4.57 21.67 13.15
N GLY A 79 -5.02 21.71 14.42
CA GLY A 79 -5.96 22.72 14.95
C GLY A 79 -7.44 22.36 14.77
N SER A 80 -7.79 21.14 14.38
CA SER A 80 -9.19 20.71 14.29
C SER A 80 -9.74 20.31 15.65
N SER A 81 -10.89 20.86 16.05
CA SER A 81 -11.62 20.45 17.25
C SER A 81 -12.57 19.27 17.02
N TYR A 82 -12.75 18.81 15.78
CA TYR A 82 -13.74 17.82 15.37
C TYR A 82 -13.81 16.56 16.26
N TYR A 83 -12.65 16.05 16.67
CA TYR A 83 -12.54 14.86 17.54
C TYR A 83 -12.51 15.20 19.03
N LEU A 84 -12.22 16.45 19.38
CA LEU A 84 -12.29 16.94 20.76
C LEU A 84 -13.73 17.25 21.17
N ASP A 85 -14.52 17.80 20.23
CA ASP A 85 -15.94 18.13 20.46
C ASP A 85 -16.82 16.88 20.55
N ASP A 86 -16.45 15.80 19.83
CA ASP A 86 -17.17 14.52 19.84
C ASP A 86 -16.19 13.34 19.76
N PRO A 87 -15.67 12.87 20.90
CA PRO A 87 -14.70 11.77 20.95
C PRO A 87 -15.19 10.42 20.39
N VAL A 88 -16.51 10.20 20.31
CA VAL A 88 -17.08 8.95 19.76
C VAL A 88 -16.72 8.81 18.28
N LYS A 89 -16.55 9.92 17.55
CA LYS A 89 -16.14 9.92 16.15
C LYS A 89 -14.75 9.31 15.90
N ILE A 90 -13.92 9.19 16.93
CA ILE A 90 -12.64 8.46 16.83
C ILE A 90 -12.86 7.01 16.41
N LEU A 91 -13.97 6.41 16.82
CA LEU A 91 -14.31 5.00 16.49
C LEU A 91 -14.87 4.82 15.09
N TYR A 92 -15.25 5.88 14.38
CA TYR A 92 -15.90 5.80 13.06
C TYR A 92 -14.88 5.58 11.93
N VAL A 93 -14.20 4.42 11.98
CA VAL A 93 -13.19 4.02 10.98
C VAL A 93 -13.78 3.81 9.57
N TRP A 94 -15.08 3.54 9.48
CA TRP A 94 -15.81 3.36 8.21
C TRP A 94 -16.07 4.66 7.45
N GLU A 95 -15.92 5.81 8.09
CA GLU A 95 -15.98 7.14 7.46
C GLU A 95 -14.65 7.54 6.80
N GLY A 96 -13.62 6.69 6.90
CA GLY A 96 -12.28 6.98 6.43
C GLY A 96 -11.41 7.60 7.52
N GLY A 97 -10.38 8.38 7.12
CA GLY A 97 -9.45 8.98 8.08
C GLY A 97 -8.51 7.95 8.70
N LEU A 98 -7.83 7.20 7.85
CA LEU A 98 -6.77 6.26 8.20
C LEU A 98 -5.45 6.76 7.62
N HIS A 99 -4.41 6.84 8.43
CA HIS A 99 -3.10 7.32 8.02
C HIS A 99 -2.10 6.17 7.87
N PHE A 100 -1.48 6.07 6.70
CA PHE A 100 -0.57 4.97 6.36
C PHE A 100 0.54 4.76 7.39
N PHE A 101 1.23 5.82 7.81
CA PHE A 101 2.37 5.69 8.75
C PHE A 101 1.95 5.18 10.13
N GLY A 102 0.76 5.54 10.59
CA GLY A 102 0.21 4.99 11.83
C GLY A 102 -0.05 3.50 11.72
N GLY A 103 -0.66 3.07 10.60
CA GLY A 103 -0.90 1.65 10.32
C GLY A 103 0.40 0.85 10.22
N LEU A 104 1.39 1.38 9.52
CA LEU A 104 2.70 0.75 9.37
C LEU A 104 3.40 0.60 10.73
N LEU A 105 3.51 1.68 11.50
CA LEU A 105 4.19 1.67 12.80
C LEU A 105 3.57 0.66 13.76
N PHE A 106 2.26 0.73 13.96
CA PHE A 106 1.56 -0.15 14.89
C PHE A 106 1.52 -1.59 14.37
N GLY A 107 1.39 -1.80 13.05
CA GLY A 107 1.46 -3.12 12.43
C GLY A 107 2.82 -3.78 12.61
N VAL A 108 3.92 -3.04 12.40
CA VAL A 108 5.30 -3.54 12.63
C VAL A 108 5.53 -3.87 14.10
N ILE A 109 5.06 -3.02 15.02
CA ILE A 109 5.16 -3.29 16.47
C ILE A 109 4.38 -4.56 16.83
N ALA A 110 3.15 -4.71 16.32
CA ALA A 110 2.31 -5.89 16.58
C ALA A 110 2.98 -7.17 16.03
N LEU A 111 3.51 -7.11 14.81
CA LEU A 111 4.24 -8.23 14.21
C LEU A 111 5.46 -8.61 15.04
N TYR A 112 6.27 -7.62 15.44
CA TYR A 112 7.45 -7.87 16.27
C TYR A 112 7.08 -8.54 17.60
N ILE A 113 6.06 -8.03 18.31
CA ILE A 113 5.60 -8.61 19.57
C ILE A 113 5.09 -10.03 19.37
N PHE A 114 4.31 -10.28 18.30
CA PHE A 114 3.79 -11.60 17.98
C PHE A 114 4.93 -12.60 17.74
N LEU A 115 5.89 -12.27 16.88
CA LEU A 115 7.02 -13.15 16.57
C LEU A 115 7.87 -13.43 17.81
N LYS A 116 8.16 -12.39 18.61
CA LYS A 116 8.94 -12.51 19.84
C LYS A 116 8.27 -13.43 20.88
N ASN A 117 6.96 -13.25 21.10
CA ASN A 117 6.23 -14.02 22.11
C ASN A 117 6.07 -15.50 21.72
N ASN A 118 6.09 -15.81 20.44
CA ASN A 118 5.99 -17.18 19.93
C ASN A 118 7.36 -17.80 19.60
N GLY A 119 8.46 -17.09 19.84
CA GLY A 119 9.82 -17.62 19.65
C GLY A 119 10.25 -17.78 18.18
N TYR A 120 9.58 -17.09 17.24
CA TYR A 120 9.93 -17.15 15.82
C TYR A 120 11.14 -16.27 15.46
N ASP A 121 11.92 -16.69 14.47
CA ASP A 121 13.01 -15.88 13.92
C ASP A 121 12.45 -14.69 13.13
N HIS A 122 12.67 -13.49 13.68
CA HIS A 122 12.16 -12.24 13.08
C HIS A 122 12.71 -12.00 11.67
N TRP A 123 13.99 -12.28 11.44
CA TRP A 123 14.63 -12.02 10.16
C TRP A 123 14.13 -12.96 9.07
N LEU A 124 13.93 -14.23 9.42
CA LEU A 124 13.40 -15.21 8.51
C LEU A 124 11.96 -14.87 8.09
N PHE A 125 11.15 -14.41 9.06
CA PHE A 125 9.78 -13.95 8.77
C PHE A 125 9.77 -12.68 7.93
N LEU A 126 10.62 -11.71 8.22
CA LEU A 126 10.75 -10.48 7.42
C LEU A 126 11.19 -10.79 5.98
N ASP A 127 12.08 -11.75 5.78
CA ASP A 127 12.50 -12.21 4.43
C ASP A 127 11.35 -12.78 3.60
N ALA A 128 10.35 -13.39 4.23
CA ALA A 128 9.18 -13.91 3.56
C ALA A 128 8.09 -12.84 3.36
N ILE A 129 7.87 -11.98 4.36
CA ILE A 129 6.83 -10.96 4.35
C ILE A 129 7.19 -9.81 3.40
N ALA A 130 8.45 -9.41 3.31
CA ALA A 130 8.87 -8.26 2.51
C ALA A 130 8.50 -8.39 1.01
N PRO A 131 8.87 -9.45 0.28
CA PRO A 131 8.41 -9.63 -1.10
C PRO A 131 6.89 -9.83 -1.19
N ALA A 132 6.27 -10.46 -0.17
CA ALA A 132 4.82 -10.65 -0.11
C ALA A 132 4.05 -9.32 -0.05
N THR A 133 4.59 -8.30 0.63
CA THR A 133 3.98 -6.96 0.67
C THR A 133 3.96 -6.30 -0.70
N LEU A 134 5.03 -6.42 -1.49
CA LEU A 134 5.07 -5.90 -2.87
C LEU A 134 4.10 -6.63 -3.79
N LEU A 135 3.95 -7.94 -3.61
CA LEU A 135 2.96 -8.73 -4.36
C LEU A 135 1.54 -8.24 -4.05
N GLY A 136 1.22 -8.05 -2.76
CA GLY A 136 -0.07 -7.50 -2.33
C GLY A 136 -0.31 -6.10 -2.89
N GLN A 137 0.68 -5.22 -2.86
CA GLN A 137 0.61 -3.90 -3.47
C GLN A 137 0.36 -3.97 -4.98
N ALA A 138 1.06 -4.84 -5.71
CA ALA A 138 0.88 -5.01 -7.15
C ALA A 138 -0.57 -5.41 -7.50
N ILE A 139 -1.17 -6.31 -6.70
CA ILE A 139 -2.57 -6.73 -6.87
C ILE A 139 -3.56 -5.59 -6.58
N ALA A 140 -3.23 -4.68 -5.66
CA ALA A 140 -4.08 -3.55 -5.33
C ALA A 140 -4.01 -2.40 -6.36
N ARG A 141 -2.92 -2.26 -7.13
CA ARG A 141 -2.73 -1.14 -8.08
C ARG A 141 -3.82 -0.97 -9.15
N PRO A 142 -4.45 -2.01 -9.71
CA PRO A 142 -5.58 -1.83 -10.61
C PRO A 142 -6.74 -1.01 -10.01
N ALA A 143 -6.90 -0.99 -8.69
CA ALA A 143 -7.89 -0.14 -8.03
C ALA A 143 -7.65 1.36 -8.27
N ASN A 144 -6.39 1.78 -8.40
CA ASN A 144 -6.06 3.18 -8.69
C ASN A 144 -6.51 3.58 -10.10
N TYR A 145 -6.47 2.65 -11.07
CA TYR A 145 -7.06 2.87 -12.40
C TYR A 145 -8.58 3.08 -12.31
N ILE A 146 -9.27 2.21 -11.57
CA ILE A 146 -10.71 2.28 -11.40
C ILE A 146 -11.12 3.59 -10.72
N ASN A 147 -10.37 4.01 -9.69
CA ASN A 147 -10.57 5.27 -8.98
C ASN A 147 -10.03 6.49 -9.75
N GLN A 148 -9.33 6.31 -10.86
CA GLN A 148 -8.69 7.38 -11.64
C GLN A 148 -7.73 8.24 -10.79
N GLU A 149 -6.96 7.61 -9.92
CA GLU A 149 -6.01 8.26 -9.01
C GLU A 149 -4.57 7.75 -9.23
N LEU A 150 -3.58 8.43 -8.66
CA LEU A 150 -2.15 8.06 -8.73
C LEU A 150 -1.64 7.92 -10.19
N TYR A 151 -2.12 8.77 -11.07
CA TYR A 151 -1.61 8.90 -12.44
C TYR A 151 -0.52 9.98 -12.51
N GLY A 152 0.27 9.96 -13.57
CA GLY A 152 1.38 10.87 -13.78
C GLY A 152 1.03 12.09 -14.64
N PRO A 153 2.05 12.87 -15.10
CA PRO A 153 1.85 14.03 -15.94
C PRO A 153 1.24 13.65 -17.31
N PRO A 154 0.79 14.65 -18.11
CA PRO A 154 0.36 14.43 -19.48
C PRO A 154 1.42 13.75 -20.34
N THR A 155 0.97 12.85 -21.25
CA THR A 155 1.88 12.11 -22.12
C THR A 155 1.29 11.91 -23.53
N GLN A 156 2.18 11.76 -24.50
CA GLN A 156 1.83 11.36 -25.87
C GLN A 156 2.14 9.88 -26.13
N LEU A 157 2.58 9.13 -25.13
CA LEU A 157 2.90 7.72 -25.28
C LEU A 157 1.64 6.89 -25.60
N PRO A 158 1.75 5.84 -26.44
CA PRO A 158 0.58 5.07 -26.89
C PRO A 158 -0.20 4.39 -25.77
N TRP A 159 0.44 4.13 -24.63
CA TRP A 159 -0.20 3.54 -23.45
C TRP A 159 -0.70 4.57 -22.42
N GLY A 160 -0.66 5.87 -22.77
CA GLY A 160 -1.26 6.90 -21.93
C GLY A 160 -2.75 6.64 -21.74
N ILE A 161 -3.25 6.90 -20.54
CA ILE A 161 -4.65 6.66 -20.16
C ILE A 161 -5.44 7.98 -20.10
N PRO A 162 -6.72 7.97 -20.44
CA PRO A 162 -7.60 9.13 -20.22
C PRO A 162 -7.99 9.19 -18.74
N ILE A 163 -8.07 10.42 -18.21
CA ILE A 163 -8.57 10.71 -16.86
C ILE A 163 -9.72 11.72 -17.01
N ASP A 164 -10.85 11.41 -16.37
CA ASP A 164 -12.02 12.28 -16.34
C ASP A 164 -11.66 13.63 -15.71
N SER A 165 -12.23 14.71 -16.23
CA SER A 165 -11.98 16.07 -15.73
C SER A 165 -12.25 16.23 -14.24
N LEU A 166 -13.24 15.50 -13.69
CA LEU A 166 -13.58 15.50 -12.27
C LEU A 166 -12.53 14.83 -11.37
N HIS A 167 -11.69 13.96 -11.95
CA HIS A 167 -10.63 13.23 -11.23
C HIS A 167 -9.24 13.81 -11.52
N ARG A 168 -9.15 14.89 -12.31
CA ARG A 168 -7.87 15.53 -12.61
C ARG A 168 -7.36 16.34 -11.45
N LEU A 169 -6.04 16.29 -11.26
CA LEU A 169 -5.35 17.18 -10.33
C LEU A 169 -5.58 18.64 -10.74
N PRO A 170 -5.61 19.57 -9.78
CA PRO A 170 -5.92 20.99 -10.06
C PRO A 170 -5.12 21.60 -11.22
N GLN A 171 -3.83 21.25 -11.34
CA GLN A 171 -2.97 21.73 -12.41
C GLN A 171 -3.30 21.18 -13.81
N PHE A 172 -4.19 20.21 -13.93
CA PHE A 172 -4.53 19.52 -15.19
C PHE A 172 -6.01 19.64 -15.58
N VAL A 173 -6.81 20.35 -14.78
CA VAL A 173 -8.28 20.47 -14.99
C VAL A 173 -8.58 21.13 -16.34
N ASP A 174 -7.83 22.16 -16.72
CA ASP A 174 -8.06 22.95 -17.93
C ASP A 174 -7.51 22.30 -19.22
N LEU A 175 -6.86 21.14 -19.12
CA LEU A 175 -6.34 20.45 -20.29
C LEU A 175 -7.47 19.83 -21.14
N PRO A 176 -7.29 19.73 -22.48
CA PRO A 176 -8.27 19.13 -23.37
C PRO A 176 -8.74 17.74 -22.90
N ALA A 177 -10.01 17.40 -23.17
CA ALA A 177 -10.56 16.08 -22.80
C ALA A 177 -9.83 14.90 -23.45
N SER A 178 -9.15 15.14 -24.58
CA SER A 178 -8.31 14.16 -25.28
C SER A 178 -6.96 13.92 -24.63
N THR A 179 -6.59 14.70 -23.61
CA THR A 179 -5.30 14.56 -22.93
C THR A 179 -5.17 13.19 -22.26
N ARG A 180 -4.05 12.55 -22.49
CA ARG A 180 -3.67 11.28 -21.85
C ARG A 180 -2.60 11.49 -20.81
N PHE A 181 -2.57 10.62 -19.81
CA PHE A 181 -1.69 10.71 -18.64
C PHE A 181 -0.88 9.43 -18.47
N HIS A 182 0.31 9.53 -17.89
CA HIS A 182 1.10 8.37 -17.55
C HIS A 182 0.35 7.46 -16.55
N PRO A 183 0.20 6.14 -16.79
CA PRO A 183 -0.38 5.20 -15.84
C PRO A 183 0.64 4.82 -14.75
N THR A 184 0.98 5.77 -13.87
CA THR A 184 2.06 5.62 -12.88
C THR A 184 1.81 4.44 -11.94
N PHE A 185 0.55 4.17 -11.59
CA PHE A 185 0.15 2.98 -10.83
C PHE A 185 0.53 1.67 -11.54
N ALA A 186 0.45 1.62 -12.89
CA ALA A 186 0.85 0.44 -13.66
C ALA A 186 2.37 0.29 -13.70
N TYR A 187 3.13 1.38 -13.75
CA TYR A 187 4.59 1.35 -13.64
C TYR A 187 5.01 0.78 -12.29
N GLU A 188 4.39 1.24 -11.20
CA GLU A 188 4.65 0.75 -9.86
C GLU A 188 4.25 -0.73 -9.72
N MET A 189 3.13 -1.14 -10.30
CA MET A 189 2.71 -2.54 -10.35
C MET A 189 3.76 -3.43 -11.01
N ILE A 190 4.25 -3.03 -12.17
CA ILE A 190 5.27 -3.79 -12.93
C ILE A 190 6.58 -3.86 -12.13
N LEU A 191 7.05 -2.74 -11.57
CA LEU A 191 8.26 -2.72 -10.76
C LEU A 191 8.13 -3.62 -9.53
N ASN A 192 7.01 -3.57 -8.82
CA ASN A 192 6.77 -4.44 -7.68
C ASN A 192 6.81 -5.93 -8.07
N ILE A 193 6.18 -6.31 -9.20
CA ILE A 193 6.23 -7.68 -9.71
C ILE A 193 7.67 -8.08 -10.05
N LEU A 194 8.43 -7.22 -10.73
CA LEU A 194 9.83 -7.51 -11.09
C LEU A 194 10.70 -7.69 -9.85
N ILE A 195 10.52 -6.86 -8.81
CA ILE A 195 11.24 -6.98 -7.54
C ILE A 195 10.87 -8.29 -6.84
N VAL A 196 9.58 -8.63 -6.79
CA VAL A 196 9.13 -9.92 -6.21
C VAL A 196 9.78 -11.09 -6.93
N LEU A 197 9.76 -11.10 -8.26
CA LEU A 197 10.38 -12.16 -9.06
C LEU A 197 11.89 -12.25 -8.85
N ALA A 198 12.57 -11.11 -8.77
CA ALA A 198 14.01 -11.07 -8.49
C ALA A 198 14.34 -11.62 -7.09
N LEU A 199 13.63 -11.18 -6.06
CA LEU A 199 13.85 -11.66 -4.69
C LEU A 199 13.47 -13.13 -4.54
N TRP A 200 12.39 -13.57 -5.20
CA TRP A 200 11.99 -14.98 -5.25
C TRP A 200 13.05 -15.84 -5.93
N TRP A 201 13.59 -15.39 -7.07
CA TRP A 201 14.67 -16.09 -7.79
C TRP A 201 15.95 -16.15 -6.95
N ILE A 202 16.37 -15.05 -6.31
CA ILE A 202 17.53 -15.01 -5.40
C ILE A 202 17.32 -15.99 -4.24
N SER A 203 16.12 -16.01 -3.64
CA SER A 203 15.76 -16.91 -2.55
C SER A 203 15.90 -18.41 -2.92
N ARG A 204 15.66 -18.76 -4.18
CA ARG A 204 15.80 -20.15 -4.68
C ARG A 204 17.23 -20.48 -5.08
N ARG A 205 17.91 -19.52 -5.74
CA ARG A 205 19.23 -19.75 -6.35
C ARG A 205 20.34 -19.81 -5.31
N TYR A 206 20.20 -19.07 -4.22
CA TYR A 206 21.22 -18.91 -3.17
C TYR A 206 20.71 -19.33 -1.80
N GLU A 207 19.81 -20.30 -1.73
CA GLU A 207 19.13 -20.72 -0.51
C GLU A 207 20.08 -21.04 0.66
N GLU A 208 21.17 -21.76 0.37
CA GLU A 208 22.15 -22.17 1.37
C GLU A 208 23.10 -21.05 1.82
N ASP A 209 23.27 -20.02 0.97
CA ASP A 209 24.20 -18.91 1.22
C ASP A 209 23.52 -17.72 1.90
N LEU A 210 22.20 -17.60 1.79
CA LEU A 210 21.47 -16.45 2.29
C LEU A 210 21.29 -16.50 3.81
N LYS A 211 21.82 -15.48 4.48
CA LYS A 211 21.55 -15.27 5.91
C LYS A 211 20.15 -14.69 6.12
N PRO A 212 19.48 -15.03 7.24
CA PRO A 212 18.22 -14.38 7.61
C PRO A 212 18.35 -12.84 7.61
N GLY A 213 17.38 -12.16 7.01
CA GLY A 213 17.39 -10.71 6.80
C GLY A 213 17.98 -10.23 5.47
N ALA A 214 18.59 -11.12 4.68
CA ALA A 214 19.21 -10.73 3.40
C ALA A 214 18.17 -10.31 2.35
N LEU A 215 17.05 -11.03 2.24
CA LEU A 215 15.97 -10.68 1.31
C LEU A 215 15.21 -9.43 1.76
N PHE A 216 15.02 -9.27 3.07
CA PHE A 216 14.45 -8.05 3.63
C PHE A 216 15.33 -6.82 3.33
N SER A 217 16.64 -6.94 3.48
CA SER A 217 17.58 -5.87 3.13
C SER A 217 17.55 -5.56 1.63
N GLY A 218 17.52 -6.60 0.79
CA GLY A 218 17.36 -6.45 -0.66
C GLY A 218 16.03 -5.78 -1.04
N TRP A 219 14.95 -6.13 -0.34
CA TRP A 219 13.66 -5.49 -0.50
C TRP A 219 13.70 -4.00 -0.17
N LEU A 220 14.31 -3.61 0.96
CA LEU A 220 14.44 -2.20 1.34
C LEU A 220 15.14 -1.39 0.25
N ILE A 221 16.26 -1.91 -0.27
CA ILE A 221 17.01 -1.23 -1.34
C ILE A 221 16.19 -1.13 -2.62
N LEU A 222 15.62 -2.24 -3.10
CA LEU A 222 14.91 -2.27 -4.37
C LEU A 222 13.59 -1.51 -4.31
N ALA A 223 12.86 -1.59 -3.20
CA ALA A 223 11.62 -0.83 -2.99
C ALA A 223 11.90 0.67 -2.88
N GLY A 224 12.96 1.07 -2.18
CA GLY A 224 13.39 2.46 -2.09
C GLY A 224 13.79 3.03 -3.46
N LEU A 225 14.58 2.30 -4.24
CA LEU A 225 14.94 2.68 -5.61
C LEU A 225 13.72 2.78 -6.53
N SER A 226 12.81 1.78 -6.45
CA SER A 226 11.56 1.80 -7.19
C SER A 226 10.71 3.01 -6.82
N ARG A 227 10.57 3.29 -5.52
CA ARG A 227 9.82 4.44 -5.04
C ARG A 227 10.42 5.76 -5.53
N THR A 228 11.74 5.91 -5.46
CA THR A 228 12.45 7.07 -5.98
C THR A 228 12.22 7.25 -7.48
N PHE A 229 12.28 6.16 -8.27
CA PHE A 229 12.00 6.20 -9.70
C PHE A 229 10.56 6.62 -10.01
N ILE A 230 9.59 6.04 -9.32
CA ILE A 230 8.15 6.36 -9.51
C ILE A 230 7.86 7.81 -9.16
N GLU A 231 8.58 8.40 -8.21
CA GLU A 231 8.36 9.77 -7.77
C GLU A 231 8.55 10.81 -8.90
N PHE A 232 9.42 10.54 -9.89
CA PHE A 232 9.56 11.39 -11.07
C PHE A 232 8.27 11.51 -11.88
N PHE A 233 7.37 10.53 -11.75
CA PHE A 233 6.06 10.49 -12.42
C PHE A 233 4.91 10.89 -11.48
N ARG A 234 5.19 11.45 -10.29
CA ARG A 234 4.19 11.79 -9.28
C ARG A 234 4.04 13.32 -9.14
N PRO A 235 3.13 13.94 -9.92
CA PRO A 235 2.92 15.39 -9.89
C PRO A 235 2.16 15.87 -8.64
N ASP A 236 1.59 14.96 -7.88
CA ASP A 236 0.78 15.18 -6.67
C ASP A 236 1.61 15.27 -5.38
N GLN A 237 2.93 14.98 -5.45
CA GLN A 237 3.78 14.96 -4.27
C GLN A 237 4.39 16.32 -3.97
N PRO A 238 4.39 16.78 -2.69
CA PRO A 238 5.03 18.02 -2.30
C PRO A 238 6.54 17.93 -2.48
N ARG A 239 7.12 18.94 -3.10
CA ARG A 239 8.58 19.03 -3.33
C ARG A 239 9.25 19.89 -2.26
N ILE A 240 10.54 19.67 -2.06
CA ILE A 240 11.36 20.45 -1.14
C ILE A 240 11.83 21.71 -1.85
N GLY A 241 11.20 22.84 -1.53
CA GLY A 241 11.49 24.12 -2.20
C GLY A 241 11.30 24.03 -3.72
N ASP A 242 12.19 24.66 -4.47
CA ASP A 242 12.16 24.66 -5.94
C ASP A 242 12.91 23.47 -6.57
N THR A 243 13.20 22.42 -5.78
CA THR A 243 13.92 21.25 -6.25
C THR A 243 12.98 20.22 -6.88
N PHE A 244 13.54 19.26 -7.64
CA PHE A 244 12.80 18.10 -8.13
C PHE A 244 12.64 17.00 -7.05
N ILE A 245 13.27 17.18 -5.87
CA ILE A 245 13.25 16.21 -4.77
C ILE A 245 11.96 16.37 -3.98
N SER A 246 11.21 15.28 -3.80
CA SER A 246 10.05 15.24 -2.91
C SER A 246 10.43 14.77 -1.51
N TYR A 247 9.58 15.06 -0.53
CA TYR A 247 9.77 14.52 0.83
C TYR A 247 9.74 12.99 0.86
N THR A 248 9.00 12.37 -0.05
CA THR A 248 8.92 10.90 -0.16
C THR A 248 10.19 10.28 -0.75
N MET A 249 10.92 11.00 -1.64
CA MET A 249 12.25 10.56 -2.12
C MET A 249 13.29 10.50 -1.00
N VAL A 250 13.21 11.44 -0.07
CA VAL A 250 14.15 11.47 1.08
C VAL A 250 13.83 10.37 2.08
N ALA A 251 12.57 9.94 2.15
CA ALA A 251 12.11 8.89 3.06
C ALA A 251 12.24 7.47 2.49
N ALA A 252 12.49 7.34 1.18
CA ALA A 252 12.63 6.05 0.47
C ALA A 252 14.04 5.47 0.61
#